data_4530f5d70665542d25a08c6f12958bca
#
_entry.id   4530f5d70665542d25a08c6f12958bca
#
_cell.length_a   1.000
_cell.length_b   1.000
_cell.length_c   1.000
_cell.angle_alpha   90.00
_cell.angle_beta   90.00
_cell.angle_gamma   90.00
#
_symmetry.space_group_name_H-M   'P 1'
#
loop_
_entity.id
_entity.type
_entity.pdbx_description
1 polymer ?
#
loop_
_entity_poly.entity_id
_entity_poly.type
_entity_poly.pdbx_seq_one_letter_code
_entity_poly.pdbx_strand_id
1 'polypeptide(L)'
;MIRRRPLLALPFALPFASVALPGCGDQGKASEDAAFDAVDLAKEIVARDVEQVRKGMPEGVKVLQKRMPSDPLGSRLELQTAIKAARENTDSLQIAKSTFFSFATPDGLVLRSEIDPDRLVDQNILKAFPGLAKALEPNAGLVEAYGQLEALRGVRKGDDLAWVVAHAVPAKEGDKPAGLFLSGWSFRLYARVMQEGVRQKLIERTKTSEKKEIPVVYPYFLKSGGAYGDPDAPDVNAEQLVKLEAGSKAQSADFRTHIEIEKRTFGIAAKKEPLFGDDSAIAVVASVF
;
A
#
# COMPACT_ATOMS: atom_id res chain seq x y z
N MET A 1 68.29 61.74 -14.71
CA MET A 1 67.80 60.79 -15.73
C MET A 1 67.82 59.39 -15.18
N ILE A 2 66.66 58.88 -14.71
CA ILE A 2 66.56 57.57 -14.14
C ILE A 2 65.72 56.71 -15.14
N ARG A 3 66.34 55.73 -15.76
CA ARG A 3 65.69 54.79 -16.66
C ARG A 3 64.94 53.72 -15.86
N ARG A 4 63.58 53.72 -15.98
CA ARG A 4 62.76 52.63 -15.45
C ARG A 4 62.76 51.45 -16.46
N ARG A 5 63.09 50.26 -16.00
CA ARG A 5 62.94 48.99 -16.75
C ARG A 5 61.49 48.50 -16.59
N PRO A 6 60.83 47.96 -17.63
CA PRO A 6 59.54 47.30 -17.48
C PRO A 6 59.71 45.86 -16.98
N LEU A 7 58.92 45.51 -15.95
CA LEU A 7 58.75 44.15 -15.45
C LEU A 7 57.83 43.41 -16.45
N LEU A 8 58.34 42.37 -17.06
CA LEU A 8 57.57 41.36 -17.78
C LEU A 8 56.77 40.50 -16.79
N ALA A 9 55.48 40.60 -16.79
CA ALA A 9 54.55 39.70 -16.08
C ALA A 9 54.31 38.46 -16.98
N LEU A 10 54.80 37.32 -16.58
CA LEU A 10 54.42 36.01 -17.14
C LEU A 10 53.05 35.62 -16.61
N PRO A 11 52.08 35.20 -17.45
CA PRO A 11 50.86 34.64 -16.98
C PRO A 11 51.09 33.16 -16.64
N PHE A 12 51.00 32.83 -15.34
CA PHE A 12 50.89 31.43 -14.87
C PHE A 12 49.48 30.94 -15.20
N ALA A 13 49.37 30.22 -16.32
CA ALA A 13 48.16 29.43 -16.61
C ALA A 13 48.28 28.12 -15.82
N LEU A 14 47.61 28.04 -14.67
CA LEU A 14 47.37 26.78 -13.99
C LEU A 14 46.31 26.00 -14.77
N PRO A 15 46.61 24.76 -15.19
CA PRO A 15 45.59 23.89 -15.73
C PRO A 15 44.64 23.51 -14.55
N PHE A 16 43.40 23.98 -14.61
CA PHE A 16 42.34 23.40 -13.83
C PHE A 16 42.13 21.96 -14.30
N ALA A 17 42.81 21.00 -13.68
CA ALA A 17 42.45 19.62 -13.78
C ALA A 17 41.05 19.47 -13.15
N SER A 18 40.03 19.37 -14.00
CA SER A 18 38.70 18.94 -13.61
C SER A 18 38.83 17.51 -13.10
N VAL A 19 38.97 17.34 -11.81
CA VAL A 19 38.80 16.06 -11.14
C VAL A 19 37.32 15.73 -11.32
N ALA A 20 36.98 14.99 -12.36
CA ALA A 20 35.72 14.30 -12.46
C ALA A 20 35.66 13.34 -11.26
N LEU A 21 34.87 13.67 -10.26
CA LEU A 21 34.56 12.77 -9.16
C LEU A 21 33.83 11.56 -9.76
N PRO A 22 34.41 10.37 -9.78
CA PRO A 22 33.68 9.17 -10.17
C PRO A 22 32.73 8.85 -9.02
N GLY A 23 31.44 8.99 -9.20
CA GLY A 23 30.50 8.61 -8.15
C GLY A 23 29.02 8.84 -8.39
N CYS A 24 28.60 9.91 -9.06
CA CYS A 24 27.16 10.22 -9.16
C CYS A 24 26.40 9.33 -10.17
N GLY A 25 27.02 8.84 -11.23
CA GLY A 25 26.36 8.00 -12.23
C GLY A 25 26.07 6.57 -11.75
N ASP A 26 26.97 6.04 -10.92
CA ASP A 26 26.88 4.66 -10.41
C ASP A 26 25.83 4.53 -9.30
N GLN A 27 25.70 5.56 -8.46
CA GLN A 27 24.74 5.59 -7.35
C GLN A 27 23.29 5.71 -7.84
N GLY A 28 23.05 6.46 -8.92
CA GLY A 28 21.73 6.58 -9.54
C GLY A 28 21.23 5.23 -10.04
N LYS A 29 22.07 4.53 -10.81
CA LYS A 29 21.75 3.21 -11.33
C LYS A 29 21.57 2.17 -10.22
N ALA A 30 22.43 2.18 -9.22
CA ALA A 30 22.32 1.26 -8.08
C ALA A 30 21.01 1.47 -7.31
N SER A 31 20.56 2.71 -7.13
CA SER A 31 19.28 3.04 -6.50
C SER A 31 18.08 2.65 -7.37
N GLU A 32 18.17 2.81 -8.71
CA GLU A 32 17.15 2.33 -9.64
C GLU A 32 17.01 0.80 -9.60
N ASP A 33 18.11 0.07 -9.61
CA ASP A 33 18.13 -1.39 -9.54
C ASP A 33 17.54 -1.86 -8.19
N ALA A 34 17.89 -1.20 -7.10
CA ALA A 34 17.32 -1.48 -5.78
C ALA A 34 15.79 -1.23 -5.74
N ALA A 35 15.31 -0.15 -6.36
CA ALA A 35 13.88 0.14 -6.47
C ALA A 35 13.16 -0.90 -7.32
N PHE A 36 13.78 -1.33 -8.42
CA PHE A 36 13.20 -2.32 -9.34
C PHE A 36 13.08 -3.70 -8.70
N ASP A 37 14.09 -4.14 -7.96
CA ASP A 37 14.05 -5.39 -7.20
C ASP A 37 13.01 -5.33 -6.07
N ALA A 38 12.92 -4.18 -5.41
CA ALA A 38 11.99 -3.98 -4.30
C ALA A 38 10.52 -3.90 -4.76
N VAL A 39 10.23 -3.38 -5.96
CA VAL A 39 8.86 -3.34 -6.48
C VAL A 39 8.31 -4.74 -6.77
N ASP A 40 9.14 -5.68 -7.23
CA ASP A 40 8.73 -7.07 -7.41
C ASP A 40 8.39 -7.74 -6.07
N LEU A 41 9.22 -7.51 -5.05
CA LEU A 41 8.93 -8.00 -3.70
C LEU A 41 7.63 -7.42 -3.14
N ALA A 42 7.38 -6.13 -3.37
CA ALA A 42 6.16 -5.46 -2.95
C ALA A 42 4.92 -6.08 -3.64
N LYS A 43 5.00 -6.33 -4.95
CA LYS A 43 3.93 -7.00 -5.71
C LYS A 43 3.64 -8.41 -5.21
N GLU A 44 4.68 -9.21 -4.93
CA GLU A 44 4.51 -10.56 -4.36
C GLU A 44 3.76 -10.53 -3.01
N ILE A 45 4.11 -9.58 -2.13
CA ILE A 45 3.47 -9.43 -0.83
C ILE A 45 1.99 -9.11 -1.00
N VAL A 46 1.68 -8.11 -1.84
CA VAL A 46 0.31 -7.68 -2.12
C VAL A 46 -0.50 -8.79 -2.75
N ALA A 47 0.05 -9.47 -3.78
CA ALA A 47 -0.65 -10.55 -4.47
C ALA A 47 -1.02 -11.68 -3.50
N ARG A 48 -0.09 -12.09 -2.66
CA ARG A 48 -0.35 -13.10 -1.62
C ARG A 48 -1.47 -12.65 -0.68
N ASP A 49 -1.41 -11.43 -0.15
CA ASP A 49 -2.35 -10.99 0.88
C ASP A 49 -3.75 -10.76 0.30
N VAL A 50 -3.86 -10.24 -0.95
CA VAL A 50 -5.14 -10.13 -1.67
C VAL A 50 -5.75 -11.51 -1.92
N GLU A 51 -4.95 -12.47 -2.39
CA GLU A 51 -5.39 -13.85 -2.63
C GLU A 51 -5.92 -14.49 -1.35
N GLN A 52 -5.21 -14.32 -0.22
CA GLN A 52 -5.63 -14.86 1.07
C GLN A 52 -6.96 -14.25 1.52
N VAL A 53 -7.17 -12.95 1.37
CA VAL A 53 -8.46 -12.32 1.68
C VAL A 53 -9.56 -12.88 0.77
N ARG A 54 -9.33 -12.92 -0.54
CA ARG A 54 -10.32 -13.41 -1.52
C ARG A 54 -10.73 -14.86 -1.24
N LYS A 55 -9.77 -15.72 -0.95
CA LYS A 55 -9.99 -17.12 -0.61
C LYS A 55 -10.70 -17.28 0.74
N GLY A 56 -10.27 -16.52 1.74
CA GLY A 56 -10.76 -16.68 3.11
C GLY A 56 -12.13 -16.09 3.37
N MET A 57 -12.54 -15.03 2.65
CA MET A 57 -13.82 -14.36 2.92
C MET A 57 -15.04 -15.27 2.81
N PRO A 58 -15.23 -16.10 1.76
CA PRO A 58 -16.36 -17.04 1.69
C PRO A 58 -16.35 -18.09 2.82
N GLU A 59 -15.16 -18.54 3.24
CA GLU A 59 -15.01 -19.49 4.35
C GLU A 59 -15.32 -18.81 5.69
N GLY A 60 -14.82 -17.61 5.90
CA GLY A 60 -15.09 -16.79 7.08
C GLY A 60 -16.57 -16.48 7.25
N VAL A 61 -17.30 -16.23 6.17
CA VAL A 61 -18.77 -16.06 6.18
C VAL A 61 -19.47 -17.28 6.77
N LYS A 62 -19.06 -18.52 6.41
CA LYS A 62 -19.64 -19.73 6.96
C LYS A 62 -19.43 -19.86 8.47
N VAL A 63 -18.25 -19.45 8.94
CA VAL A 63 -17.93 -19.44 10.37
C VAL A 63 -18.74 -18.36 11.08
N LEU A 64 -18.80 -17.15 10.52
CA LEU A 64 -19.58 -16.03 11.06
C LEU A 64 -21.06 -16.39 11.16
N GLN A 65 -21.68 -16.91 10.12
CA GLN A 65 -23.11 -17.31 10.08
C GLN A 65 -23.46 -18.29 11.22
N LYS A 66 -22.59 -19.25 11.47
CA LYS A 66 -22.81 -20.25 12.55
C LYS A 66 -22.74 -19.63 13.95
N ARG A 67 -21.89 -18.61 14.14
CA ARG A 67 -21.60 -18.00 15.44
C ARG A 67 -22.33 -16.68 15.68
N MET A 68 -22.92 -16.12 14.63
CA MET A 68 -23.63 -14.84 14.73
C MET A 68 -24.80 -14.95 15.70
N PRO A 69 -24.96 -13.96 16.62
CA PRO A 69 -26.12 -13.93 17.51
C PRO A 69 -27.43 -13.79 16.73
N SER A 70 -28.55 -14.21 17.34
CA SER A 70 -29.89 -14.06 16.74
C SER A 70 -30.30 -12.61 16.61
N ASP A 71 -29.87 -11.74 17.51
CA ASP A 71 -30.01 -10.29 17.43
C ASP A 71 -28.61 -9.62 17.37
N PRO A 72 -28.04 -9.44 16.18
CA PRO A 72 -26.72 -8.82 16.04
C PRO A 72 -26.67 -7.36 16.49
N LEU A 73 -27.79 -6.64 16.41
CA LEU A 73 -27.87 -5.23 16.83
C LEU A 73 -27.83 -5.09 18.36
N GLY A 74 -28.59 -5.92 19.07
CA GLY A 74 -28.63 -5.93 20.55
C GLY A 74 -27.43 -6.61 21.20
N SER A 75 -26.73 -7.50 20.47
CA SER A 75 -25.65 -8.33 21.02
C SER A 75 -24.29 -8.00 20.37
N ARG A 76 -23.90 -6.71 20.32
CA ARG A 76 -22.68 -6.24 19.64
C ARG A 76 -21.38 -6.91 20.13
N LEU A 77 -21.28 -7.27 21.41
CA LEU A 77 -20.10 -7.96 21.95
C LEU A 77 -20.00 -9.41 21.47
N GLU A 78 -21.14 -10.12 21.41
CA GLU A 78 -21.19 -11.47 20.85
C GLU A 78 -20.88 -11.44 19.35
N LEU A 79 -21.38 -10.41 18.63
CA LEU A 79 -21.05 -10.19 17.22
C LEU A 79 -19.56 -9.96 17.02
N GLN A 80 -18.89 -9.17 17.87
CA GLN A 80 -17.43 -8.99 17.82
C GLN A 80 -16.71 -10.33 17.99
N THR A 81 -17.14 -11.13 18.96
CA THR A 81 -16.59 -12.47 19.19
C THR A 81 -16.78 -13.38 17.97
N ALA A 82 -17.93 -13.30 17.30
CA ALA A 82 -18.22 -14.06 16.10
C ALA A 82 -17.35 -13.62 14.90
N ILE A 83 -17.14 -12.31 14.71
CA ILE A 83 -16.25 -11.75 13.68
C ILE A 83 -14.80 -12.22 13.93
N LYS A 84 -14.33 -12.10 15.18
CA LYS A 84 -13.00 -12.56 15.57
C LYS A 84 -12.83 -14.05 15.32
N ALA A 85 -13.83 -14.85 15.66
CA ALA A 85 -13.82 -16.27 15.39
C ALA A 85 -13.83 -16.60 13.89
N ALA A 86 -14.53 -15.83 13.06
CA ALA A 86 -14.53 -15.99 11.60
C ALA A 86 -13.11 -15.82 11.05
N ARG A 87 -12.37 -14.82 11.52
CA ARG A 87 -10.97 -14.60 11.16
C ARG A 87 -10.06 -15.70 11.68
N GLU A 88 -10.13 -16.01 12.98
CA GLU A 88 -9.21 -16.93 13.66
C GLU A 88 -9.41 -18.41 13.27
N ASN A 89 -10.60 -18.79 12.81
CA ASN A 89 -10.88 -20.17 12.36
C ASN A 89 -10.92 -20.31 10.82
N THR A 90 -10.32 -19.36 10.11
CA THR A 90 -10.14 -19.41 8.66
C THR A 90 -8.67 -19.18 8.35
N ASP A 91 -7.94 -20.23 8.00
CA ASP A 91 -6.47 -20.17 7.81
C ASP A 91 -6.03 -19.03 6.91
N SER A 92 -6.72 -18.85 5.79
CA SER A 92 -6.41 -17.76 4.85
C SER A 92 -6.58 -16.37 5.46
N LEU A 93 -7.57 -16.17 6.35
CA LEU A 93 -7.79 -14.86 7.00
C LEU A 93 -6.83 -14.62 8.17
N GLN A 94 -6.28 -15.67 8.80
CA GLN A 94 -5.23 -15.52 9.81
C GLN A 94 -3.94 -14.99 9.21
N ILE A 95 -3.60 -15.42 7.99
CA ILE A 95 -2.37 -15.07 7.29
C ILE A 95 -2.51 -13.68 6.65
N ALA A 96 -3.71 -13.35 6.16
CA ALA A 96 -3.98 -12.10 5.46
C ALA A 96 -3.71 -10.86 6.33
N LYS A 97 -2.95 -9.91 5.80
CA LYS A 97 -2.68 -8.63 6.46
C LYS A 97 -3.78 -7.64 6.10
N SER A 98 -4.84 -7.63 6.91
CA SER A 98 -5.95 -6.69 6.77
C SER A 98 -5.97 -5.67 7.89
N THR A 99 -6.48 -4.46 7.61
CA THR A 99 -6.62 -3.42 8.62
C THR A 99 -7.87 -3.60 9.48
N PHE A 100 -8.86 -4.32 8.99
CA PHE A 100 -10.10 -4.58 9.73
C PHE A 100 -10.88 -5.81 9.21
N PHE A 101 -11.71 -6.36 10.09
CA PHE A 101 -12.83 -7.25 9.76
C PHE A 101 -14.07 -6.73 10.48
N SER A 102 -15.19 -6.63 9.78
CA SER A 102 -16.42 -6.03 10.32
C SER A 102 -17.68 -6.71 9.79
N PHE A 103 -18.79 -6.47 10.47
CA PHE A 103 -20.11 -6.84 9.99
C PHE A 103 -20.98 -5.59 9.86
N ALA A 104 -21.67 -5.47 8.72
CA ALA A 104 -22.64 -4.42 8.48
C ALA A 104 -24.03 -5.01 8.13
N THR A 105 -25.07 -4.28 8.48
CA THR A 105 -26.46 -4.60 8.09
C THR A 105 -26.65 -4.49 6.57
N PRO A 106 -27.76 -4.99 6.01
CA PRO A 106 -28.05 -4.87 4.57
C PRO A 106 -28.15 -3.42 4.06
N ASP A 107 -28.49 -2.46 4.91
CA ASP A 107 -28.51 -1.02 4.61
C ASP A 107 -27.14 -0.34 4.79
N GLY A 108 -26.12 -1.14 5.13
CA GLY A 108 -24.73 -0.71 5.21
C GLY A 108 -24.27 -0.16 6.54
N LEU A 109 -25.09 -0.18 7.59
CA LEU A 109 -24.69 0.25 8.93
C LEU A 109 -23.70 -0.77 9.52
N VAL A 110 -22.47 -0.35 9.83
CA VAL A 110 -21.49 -1.19 10.51
C VAL A 110 -21.89 -1.36 11.96
N LEU A 111 -22.19 -2.58 12.37
CA LEU A 111 -22.60 -2.89 13.74
C LEU A 111 -21.41 -3.10 14.65
N ARG A 112 -20.37 -3.77 14.15
CA ARG A 112 -19.17 -4.07 14.93
C ARG A 112 -17.99 -4.46 14.04
N SER A 113 -16.77 -4.14 14.52
CA SER A 113 -15.50 -4.66 14.02
C SER A 113 -14.84 -5.60 15.03
N GLU A 114 -13.85 -6.36 14.60
CA GLU A 114 -13.09 -7.26 15.49
C GLU A 114 -12.18 -6.52 16.47
N ILE A 115 -11.73 -5.30 16.14
CA ILE A 115 -10.72 -4.52 16.88
C ILE A 115 -11.37 -3.50 17.84
N ASP A 116 -10.65 -3.18 18.90
CA ASP A 116 -10.95 -2.09 19.81
C ASP A 116 -9.79 -1.06 19.83
N PRO A 117 -10.07 0.24 19.88
CA PRO A 117 -11.40 0.86 19.78
C PRO A 117 -11.99 0.70 18.36
N ASP A 118 -13.29 0.36 18.30
CA ASP A 118 -14.01 0.21 17.03
C ASP A 118 -14.36 1.58 16.46
N ARG A 119 -13.63 1.99 15.43
CA ARG A 119 -13.84 3.27 14.74
C ARG A 119 -14.84 3.19 13.59
N LEU A 120 -15.24 1.98 13.19
CA LEU A 120 -16.17 1.75 12.10
C LEU A 120 -17.62 1.65 12.56
N VAL A 121 -17.85 1.39 13.85
CA VAL A 121 -19.19 1.25 14.41
C VAL A 121 -20.03 2.48 14.09
N ASP A 122 -21.29 2.24 13.70
CA ASP A 122 -22.28 3.25 13.31
C ASP A 122 -21.93 4.05 12.02
N GLN A 123 -20.85 3.70 11.30
CA GLN A 123 -20.57 4.23 9.96
C GLN A 123 -21.40 3.48 8.91
N ASN A 124 -21.79 4.17 7.85
CA ASN A 124 -22.45 3.52 6.71
C ASN A 124 -21.45 3.20 5.62
N ILE A 125 -21.12 1.91 5.48
CA ILE A 125 -20.11 1.44 4.52
C ILE A 125 -20.57 1.61 3.07
N LEU A 126 -21.85 1.51 2.78
CA LEU A 126 -22.39 1.65 1.42
C LEU A 126 -22.39 3.10 0.93
N LYS A 127 -22.37 4.09 1.85
CA LYS A 127 -22.15 5.49 1.46
C LYS A 127 -20.71 5.75 1.01
N ALA A 128 -19.75 5.14 1.70
CA ALA A 128 -18.33 5.28 1.38
C ALA A 128 -17.92 4.41 0.18
N PHE A 129 -18.56 3.25 0.02
CA PHE A 129 -18.27 2.24 -1.00
C PHE A 129 -19.57 1.75 -1.66
N PRO A 130 -20.22 2.57 -2.51
CA PRO A 130 -21.53 2.19 -3.09
C PRO A 130 -21.50 0.89 -3.88
N GLY A 131 -20.37 0.56 -4.49
CA GLY A 131 -20.18 -0.68 -5.25
C GLY A 131 -20.39 -1.97 -4.45
N LEU A 132 -20.20 -1.91 -3.11
CA LEU A 132 -20.39 -3.06 -2.23
C LEU A 132 -21.85 -3.51 -2.11
N ALA A 133 -22.82 -2.65 -2.44
CA ALA A 133 -24.24 -3.03 -2.47
C ALA A 133 -24.53 -4.24 -3.37
N LYS A 134 -23.72 -4.43 -4.41
CA LYS A 134 -23.82 -5.59 -5.30
C LYS A 134 -23.63 -6.92 -4.57
N ALA A 135 -22.91 -6.94 -3.46
CA ALA A 135 -22.73 -8.17 -2.67
C ALA A 135 -24.03 -8.68 -2.04
N LEU A 136 -25.06 -7.82 -1.93
CA LEU A 136 -26.39 -8.20 -1.41
C LEU A 136 -27.31 -8.80 -2.49
N GLU A 137 -26.90 -8.74 -3.75
CA GLU A 137 -27.64 -9.34 -4.85
C GLU A 137 -27.56 -10.88 -4.79
N PRO A 138 -28.59 -11.59 -5.24
CA PRO A 138 -28.56 -13.06 -5.27
C PRO A 138 -27.34 -13.59 -6.04
N ASN A 139 -26.60 -14.50 -5.43
CA ASN A 139 -25.42 -15.16 -6.04
C ASN A 139 -24.25 -14.21 -6.40
N ALA A 140 -24.19 -13.02 -5.85
CA ALA A 140 -23.14 -12.05 -6.16
C ALA A 140 -21.72 -12.51 -5.76
N GLY A 141 -21.60 -13.37 -4.76
CA GLY A 141 -20.31 -13.81 -4.26
C GLY A 141 -19.52 -12.68 -3.58
N LEU A 142 -18.22 -12.66 -3.84
CA LEU A 142 -17.29 -11.66 -3.33
C LEU A 142 -17.34 -10.40 -4.20
N VAL A 143 -17.47 -9.23 -3.57
CA VAL A 143 -17.50 -7.93 -4.25
C VAL A 143 -16.44 -7.03 -3.65
N GLU A 144 -15.72 -6.31 -4.52
CA GLU A 144 -14.65 -5.39 -4.14
C GLU A 144 -14.99 -3.97 -4.55
N ALA A 145 -14.61 -3.00 -3.74
CA ALA A 145 -14.79 -1.59 -4.04
C ALA A 145 -13.64 -0.74 -3.49
N TYR A 146 -13.50 0.45 -4.06
CA TYR A 146 -12.54 1.48 -3.64
C TYR A 146 -13.29 2.72 -3.19
N GLY A 147 -12.77 3.37 -2.17
CA GLY A 147 -13.38 4.58 -1.64
C GLY A 147 -12.58 5.14 -0.48
N GLN A 148 -13.15 6.16 0.14
CA GLN A 148 -12.57 6.80 1.32
C GLN A 148 -13.49 6.59 2.51
N LEU A 149 -12.93 6.15 3.63
CA LEU A 149 -13.64 6.01 4.89
C LEU A 149 -12.87 6.77 5.96
N GLU A 150 -13.45 7.86 6.46
CA GLU A 150 -12.78 8.76 7.42
C GLU A 150 -12.33 8.03 8.68
N ALA A 151 -13.12 7.07 9.16
CA ALA A 151 -12.80 6.29 10.33
C ALA A 151 -11.57 5.37 10.16
N LEU A 152 -11.24 4.96 8.93
CA LEU A 152 -10.03 4.21 8.62
C LEU A 152 -8.79 5.10 8.51
N ARG A 153 -8.97 6.41 8.45
CA ARG A 153 -7.85 7.36 8.44
C ARG A 153 -7.05 7.26 9.75
N GLY A 154 -6.12 6.31 9.81
CA GLY A 154 -4.97 6.40 10.70
C GLY A 154 -3.96 7.43 10.20
N VAL A 155 -4.27 8.09 9.09
CA VAL A 155 -3.43 9.05 8.38
C VAL A 155 -3.71 10.46 8.90
N ARG A 156 -2.70 11.09 9.45
CA ARG A 156 -2.79 12.45 10.00
C ARG A 156 -2.84 13.55 8.94
N LYS A 157 -2.39 13.26 7.70
CA LYS A 157 -2.29 14.21 6.58
C LYS A 157 -2.61 13.55 5.26
N GLY A 158 -3.19 14.33 4.33
CA GLY A 158 -3.38 13.96 2.94
C GLY A 158 -4.56 13.02 2.70
N ASP A 159 -4.79 12.76 1.42
CA ASP A 159 -5.82 11.84 0.96
C ASP A 159 -5.39 10.39 1.18
N ASP A 160 -6.36 9.54 1.40
CA ASP A 160 -6.18 8.10 1.48
C ASP A 160 -7.24 7.39 0.64
N LEU A 161 -6.92 6.22 0.17
CA LEU A 161 -7.82 5.36 -0.55
C LEU A 161 -7.85 4.01 0.14
N ALA A 162 -9.02 3.42 0.27
CA ALA A 162 -9.16 2.08 0.84
C ALA A 162 -9.68 1.10 -0.22
N TRP A 163 -9.19 -0.12 -0.17
CA TRP A 163 -9.73 -1.29 -0.81
C TRP A 163 -10.56 -2.06 0.21
N VAL A 164 -11.81 -2.36 -0.14
CA VAL A 164 -12.74 -3.10 0.73
C VAL A 164 -13.37 -4.23 -0.05
N VAL A 165 -13.44 -5.37 0.61
CA VAL A 165 -14.06 -6.60 0.13
C VAL A 165 -15.29 -6.89 0.98
N ALA A 166 -16.39 -7.23 0.34
CA ALA A 166 -17.62 -7.63 1.00
C ALA A 166 -18.11 -8.98 0.49
N HIS A 167 -18.67 -9.76 1.39
CA HIS A 167 -19.42 -10.97 1.05
C HIS A 167 -20.71 -10.99 1.88
N ALA A 168 -21.84 -11.32 1.23
CA ALA A 168 -23.12 -11.46 1.92
C ALA A 168 -23.05 -12.57 2.97
N VAL A 169 -23.59 -12.31 4.15
CA VAL A 169 -23.82 -13.31 5.19
C VAL A 169 -25.27 -13.78 5.06
N PRO A 170 -25.54 -15.04 4.71
CA PRO A 170 -26.90 -15.56 4.60
C PRO A 170 -27.62 -15.47 5.95
N ALA A 171 -28.89 -15.11 5.96
CA ALA A 171 -29.70 -15.21 7.17
C ALA A 171 -29.86 -16.69 7.58
N LYS A 172 -30.17 -16.92 8.86
CA LYS A 172 -30.51 -18.25 9.34
C LYS A 172 -31.88 -18.72 8.81
N GLU A 173 -32.76 -17.77 8.59
CA GLU A 173 -34.10 -18.00 8.05
C GLU A 173 -34.42 -16.95 6.97
N GLY A 174 -35.10 -17.38 5.90
CA GLY A 174 -35.47 -16.53 4.75
C GLY A 174 -34.39 -16.40 3.68
N ASP A 175 -34.76 -15.74 2.56
CA ASP A 175 -33.93 -15.64 1.36
C ASP A 175 -33.03 -14.39 1.32
N LYS A 176 -33.24 -13.43 2.25
CA LYS A 176 -32.48 -12.19 2.28
C LYS A 176 -31.22 -12.35 3.11
N PRO A 177 -30.08 -11.74 2.71
CA PRO A 177 -28.88 -11.76 3.53
C PRO A 177 -29.08 -11.02 4.87
N ALA A 178 -28.46 -11.55 5.93
CA ALA A 178 -28.45 -10.91 7.24
C ALA A 178 -27.61 -9.61 7.24
N GLY A 179 -26.65 -9.50 6.32
CA GLY A 179 -25.78 -8.35 6.18
C GLY A 179 -24.53 -8.69 5.36
N LEU A 180 -23.49 -7.89 5.57
CA LEU A 180 -22.20 -8.01 4.89
C LEU A 180 -21.08 -8.33 5.88
N PHE A 181 -20.29 -9.34 5.60
CA PHE A 181 -18.97 -9.53 6.19
C PHE A 181 -17.98 -8.74 5.35
N LEU A 182 -17.20 -7.89 6.01
CA LEU A 182 -16.33 -6.90 5.40
C LEU A 182 -14.88 -7.14 5.82
N SER A 183 -13.95 -6.95 4.90
CA SER A 183 -12.53 -6.86 5.18
C SER A 183 -11.87 -5.87 4.21
N GLY A 184 -10.71 -5.35 4.57
CA GLY A 184 -9.96 -4.45 3.69
C GLY A 184 -8.89 -3.66 4.41
N TRP A 185 -8.27 -2.77 3.67
CA TRP A 185 -7.24 -1.89 4.19
C TRP A 185 -7.21 -0.53 3.51
N SER A 186 -6.74 0.45 4.24
CA SER A 186 -6.25 1.71 3.71
C SER A 186 -4.95 1.46 2.94
N PHE A 187 -4.78 2.02 1.76
CA PHE A 187 -3.56 1.88 0.99
C PHE A 187 -2.35 2.42 1.74
N ARG A 188 -2.50 3.55 2.43
CA ARG A 188 -1.39 4.15 3.20
C ARG A 188 -0.99 3.30 4.41
N LEU A 189 -1.95 2.80 5.18
CA LEU A 189 -1.63 1.92 6.31
C LEU A 189 -1.05 0.58 5.85
N TYR A 190 -1.56 0.05 4.72
CA TYR A 190 -1.02 -1.18 4.18
C TYR A 190 0.37 -0.98 3.53
N ALA A 191 0.68 0.21 3.01
CA ALA A 191 2.02 0.53 2.51
C ALA A 191 3.10 0.34 3.60
N ARG A 192 2.78 0.64 4.88
CA ARG A 192 3.66 0.33 6.02
C ARG A 192 3.90 -1.18 6.17
N VAL A 193 2.85 -1.99 6.08
CA VAL A 193 2.96 -3.47 6.13
C VAL A 193 3.81 -3.99 4.97
N MET A 194 3.58 -3.44 3.77
CA MET A 194 4.35 -3.76 2.57
C MET A 194 5.82 -3.36 2.72
N GLN A 195 6.11 -2.18 3.25
CA GLN A 195 7.48 -1.70 3.50
C GLN A 195 8.24 -2.63 4.44
N GLU A 196 7.62 -3.01 5.55
CA GLU A 196 8.25 -3.95 6.50
C GLU A 196 8.47 -5.31 5.85
N GLY A 197 7.51 -5.83 5.09
CA GLY A 197 7.64 -7.10 4.37
C GLY A 197 8.76 -7.08 3.32
N VAL A 198 8.87 -6.00 2.54
CA VAL A 198 9.98 -5.80 1.58
C VAL A 198 11.31 -5.74 2.30
N ARG A 199 11.40 -4.96 3.39
CA ARG A 199 12.63 -4.85 4.19
C ARG A 199 13.09 -6.21 4.73
N GLN A 200 12.19 -7.02 5.27
CA GLN A 200 12.50 -8.35 5.77
C GLN A 200 13.05 -9.26 4.66
N LYS A 201 12.41 -9.28 3.48
CA LYS A 201 12.91 -10.05 2.33
C LYS A 201 14.28 -9.56 1.84
N LEU A 202 14.53 -8.25 1.85
CA LEU A 202 15.85 -7.69 1.51
C LEU A 202 16.91 -8.13 2.54
N ILE A 203 16.62 -8.09 3.84
CA ILE A 203 17.51 -8.59 4.90
C ILE A 203 17.83 -10.08 4.69
N GLU A 204 16.85 -10.89 4.37
CA GLU A 204 17.05 -12.32 4.10
C GLU A 204 17.98 -12.55 2.91
N ARG A 205 17.80 -11.78 1.82
CA ARG A 205 18.68 -11.85 0.63
C ARG A 205 20.12 -11.43 0.94
N THR A 206 20.33 -10.43 1.82
CA THR A 206 21.68 -9.98 2.19
C THR A 206 22.44 -10.99 3.04
N LYS A 207 21.75 -11.87 3.79
CA LYS A 207 22.42 -12.96 4.55
C LYS A 207 23.16 -13.97 3.64
N THR A 208 22.70 -14.11 2.41
CA THR A 208 23.26 -15.04 1.40
C THR A 208 24.12 -14.35 0.35
N SER A 209 24.24 -13.03 0.38
CA SER A 209 24.95 -12.19 -0.58
C SER A 209 26.19 -11.55 0.04
N GLU A 210 27.19 -11.25 -0.80
CA GLU A 210 28.35 -10.44 -0.39
C GLU A 210 28.00 -8.96 -0.14
N LYS A 211 26.85 -8.49 -0.66
CA LYS A 211 26.35 -7.13 -0.44
C LYS A 211 25.73 -7.03 0.95
N LYS A 212 26.36 -6.21 1.82
CA LYS A 212 25.88 -6.00 3.21
C LYS A 212 24.93 -4.81 3.39
N GLU A 213 24.80 -3.96 2.39
CA GLU A 213 23.98 -2.75 2.47
C GLU A 213 22.52 -3.05 2.10
N ILE A 214 21.62 -2.66 3.00
CA ILE A 214 20.18 -2.78 2.81
C ILE A 214 19.69 -1.40 2.36
N PRO A 215 19.10 -1.27 1.16
CA PRO A 215 18.57 0.01 0.71
C PRO A 215 17.42 0.47 1.61
N VAL A 216 17.27 1.77 1.77
CA VAL A 216 16.04 2.36 2.30
C VAL A 216 15.00 2.29 1.20
N VAL A 217 13.80 1.76 1.51
CA VAL A 217 12.72 1.55 0.54
C VAL A 217 11.41 2.14 1.05
N TYR A 218 10.67 2.79 0.16
CA TYR A 218 9.35 3.36 0.40
C TYR A 218 8.40 2.89 -0.70
N PRO A 219 7.58 1.86 -0.44
CA PRO A 219 6.59 1.40 -1.39
C PRO A 219 5.33 2.28 -1.38
N TYR A 220 4.68 2.38 -2.54
CA TYR A 220 3.49 3.18 -2.78
C TYR A 220 2.50 2.40 -3.64
N PHE A 221 1.21 2.55 -3.35
CA PHE A 221 0.15 2.28 -4.30
C PHE A 221 -0.08 3.50 -5.17
N LEU A 222 -0.15 3.30 -6.47
CA LEU A 222 -0.51 4.34 -7.44
C LEU A 222 -1.88 3.99 -8.01
N LYS A 223 -2.85 4.87 -7.85
CA LYS A 223 -4.21 4.68 -8.36
C LYS A 223 -4.91 6.03 -8.57
N SER A 224 -5.66 6.15 -9.68
CA SER A 224 -6.45 7.34 -9.98
C SER A 224 -5.64 8.64 -9.90
N GLY A 225 -4.38 8.60 -10.32
CA GLY A 225 -3.45 9.75 -10.30
C GLY A 225 -2.83 10.07 -8.94
N GLY A 226 -3.21 9.37 -7.86
CA GLY A 226 -2.63 9.53 -6.53
C GLY A 226 -1.50 8.55 -6.23
N ALA A 227 -0.67 8.87 -5.23
CA ALA A 227 0.38 8.01 -4.68
C ALA A 227 0.17 7.86 -3.16
N TYR A 228 -0.04 6.63 -2.72
CA TYR A 228 -0.42 6.29 -1.35
C TYR A 228 0.69 5.45 -0.69
N GLY A 229 1.57 6.09 0.04
CA GLY A 229 2.66 5.46 0.80
C GLY A 229 2.40 5.44 2.30
N ASP A 230 3.33 4.86 3.06
CA ASP A 230 3.30 4.92 4.53
C ASP A 230 3.09 6.38 4.99
N PRO A 231 2.19 6.63 5.97
CA PRO A 231 1.97 7.97 6.53
C PRO A 231 3.23 8.64 7.09
N ASP A 232 4.23 7.87 7.47
CA ASP A 232 5.51 8.36 8.01
C ASP A 232 6.60 8.50 6.91
N ALA A 233 6.31 8.10 5.66
CA ALA A 233 7.21 8.34 4.53
C ALA A 233 7.28 9.83 4.17
N PRO A 234 8.43 10.33 3.64
CA PRO A 234 8.54 11.71 3.20
C PRO A 234 7.51 12.07 2.13
N ASP A 235 6.74 13.15 2.35
CA ASP A 235 5.68 13.60 1.42
C ASP A 235 6.23 13.87 0.01
N VAL A 236 7.47 14.39 -0.09
CA VAL A 236 8.15 14.66 -1.35
C VAL A 236 8.25 13.43 -2.26
N ASN A 237 8.33 12.22 -1.70
CA ASN A 237 8.37 11.00 -2.52
C ASN A 237 7.04 10.80 -3.29
N ALA A 238 5.90 10.97 -2.60
CA ALA A 238 4.59 10.88 -3.23
C ALA A 238 4.40 11.97 -4.30
N GLU A 239 4.80 13.20 -4.00
CA GLU A 239 4.76 14.33 -4.93
C GLU A 239 5.59 14.06 -6.19
N GLN A 240 6.79 13.49 -6.05
CA GLN A 240 7.64 13.13 -7.20
C GLN A 240 7.02 12.00 -8.03
N LEU A 241 6.43 10.98 -7.42
CA LEU A 241 5.75 9.90 -8.14
C LEU A 241 4.58 10.43 -8.98
N VAL A 242 3.79 11.35 -8.44
CA VAL A 242 2.69 12.02 -9.15
C VAL A 242 3.23 12.91 -10.27
N LYS A 243 4.22 13.77 -9.99
CA LYS A 243 4.86 14.66 -10.97
C LYS A 243 5.47 13.92 -12.15
N LEU A 244 6.06 12.75 -11.90
CA LEU A 244 6.65 11.88 -12.92
C LEU A 244 5.61 11.06 -13.69
N GLU A 245 4.34 11.13 -13.31
CA GLU A 245 3.27 10.30 -13.88
C GLU A 245 3.60 8.80 -13.82
N ALA A 246 4.27 8.37 -12.74
CA ALA A 246 4.79 7.02 -12.60
C ALA A 246 3.68 5.95 -12.76
N GLY A 247 2.48 6.21 -12.25
CA GLY A 247 1.33 5.33 -12.38
C GLY A 247 0.88 5.14 -13.84
N SER A 248 0.74 6.22 -14.60
CA SER A 248 0.34 6.19 -16.00
C SER A 248 1.40 5.51 -16.88
N LYS A 249 2.67 5.83 -16.65
CA LYS A 249 3.80 5.21 -17.38
C LYS A 249 3.88 3.71 -17.11
N ALA A 250 3.65 3.28 -15.88
CA ALA A 250 3.65 1.87 -15.50
C ALA A 250 2.52 1.04 -16.15
N GLN A 251 1.47 1.69 -16.71
CA GLN A 251 0.43 0.97 -17.45
C GLN A 251 0.92 0.46 -18.81
N SER A 252 1.88 1.16 -19.42
CA SER A 252 2.39 0.82 -20.77
C SER A 252 3.64 -0.05 -20.72
N ALA A 253 4.53 0.17 -19.75
CA ALA A 253 5.75 -0.58 -19.53
C ALA A 253 6.27 -0.34 -18.10
N ASP A 254 7.19 -1.21 -17.65
CA ASP A 254 7.88 -0.99 -16.38
C ASP A 254 8.59 0.37 -16.41
N PHE A 255 8.25 1.22 -15.45
CA PHE A 255 8.83 2.56 -15.34
C PHE A 255 10.03 2.54 -14.40
N ARG A 256 11.14 3.14 -14.83
CA ARG A 256 12.38 3.26 -14.03
C ARG A 256 13.00 4.62 -14.27
N THR A 257 13.47 5.24 -13.20
CA THR A 257 14.26 6.48 -13.24
C THR A 257 14.96 6.70 -11.90
N HIS A 258 15.83 7.71 -11.84
CA HIS A 258 16.31 8.25 -10.57
C HIS A 258 16.07 9.75 -10.49
N ILE A 259 16.05 10.26 -9.27
CA ILE A 259 15.90 11.67 -8.94
C ILE A 259 16.86 12.04 -7.83
N GLU A 260 17.13 13.33 -7.71
CA GLU A 260 17.87 13.87 -6.58
C GLU A 260 16.91 14.63 -5.67
N ILE A 261 16.91 14.29 -4.37
CA ILE A 261 16.16 14.97 -3.32
C ILE A 261 17.17 15.36 -2.25
N GLU A 262 17.33 16.66 -1.97
CA GLU A 262 18.24 17.18 -0.93
C GLU A 262 19.67 16.60 -1.03
N LYS A 263 20.22 16.57 -2.25
CA LYS A 263 21.56 16.03 -2.57
C LYS A 263 21.72 14.53 -2.35
N ARG A 264 20.62 13.80 -2.21
CA ARG A 264 20.61 12.35 -2.13
C ARG A 264 19.92 11.76 -3.35
N THR A 265 20.53 10.75 -3.95
CA THR A 265 19.98 10.07 -5.11
C THR A 265 19.00 8.98 -4.67
N PHE A 266 17.81 9.00 -5.29
CA PHE A 266 16.77 8.00 -5.13
C PHE A 266 16.45 7.38 -6.49
N GLY A 267 16.41 6.05 -6.53
CA GLY A 267 15.84 5.30 -7.63
C GLY A 267 14.33 5.19 -7.46
N ILE A 268 13.63 5.18 -8.58
CA ILE A 268 12.18 4.98 -8.65
C ILE A 268 11.92 3.84 -9.63
N ALA A 269 11.10 2.89 -9.23
CA ALA A 269 10.53 1.90 -10.12
C ALA A 269 9.02 1.80 -9.89
N ALA A 270 8.25 1.63 -10.98
CA ALA A 270 6.82 1.38 -10.89
C ALA A 270 6.40 0.32 -11.91
N LYS A 271 5.52 -0.58 -11.49
CA LYS A 271 4.98 -1.67 -12.32
C LYS A 271 3.46 -1.75 -12.19
N LYS A 272 2.77 -2.04 -13.28
CA LYS A 272 1.32 -2.27 -13.30
C LYS A 272 0.92 -3.31 -12.25
N GLU A 273 -0.21 -3.05 -11.55
CA GLU A 273 -0.78 -3.95 -10.54
C GLU A 273 -2.28 -4.13 -10.77
N PRO A 274 -2.67 -5.07 -11.65
CA PRO A 274 -4.06 -5.23 -12.06
C PRO A 274 -4.99 -5.78 -10.97
N LEU A 275 -4.44 -6.25 -9.84
CA LEU A 275 -5.24 -6.73 -8.70
C LEU A 275 -6.19 -5.67 -8.15
N PHE A 276 -5.85 -4.40 -8.32
CA PHE A 276 -6.66 -3.25 -7.88
C PHE A 276 -7.30 -2.46 -9.03
N GLY A 277 -7.41 -3.06 -10.21
CA GLY A 277 -7.98 -2.45 -11.41
C GLY A 277 -6.92 -1.96 -12.41
N ASP A 278 -7.39 -1.64 -13.61
CA ASP A 278 -6.50 -1.37 -14.75
C ASP A 278 -5.68 -0.08 -14.62
N ASP A 279 -6.11 0.87 -13.78
CA ASP A 279 -5.43 2.13 -13.50
C ASP A 279 -4.44 2.07 -12.33
N SER A 280 -4.15 0.86 -11.82
CA SER A 280 -3.35 0.68 -10.62
C SER A 280 -1.93 0.23 -10.92
N ALA A 281 -0.98 0.69 -10.09
CA ALA A 281 0.40 0.26 -10.10
C ALA A 281 0.97 0.23 -8.67
N ILE A 282 2.08 -0.48 -8.49
CA ILE A 282 2.92 -0.37 -7.30
C ILE A 282 4.21 0.31 -7.71
N ALA A 283 4.65 1.28 -6.91
CA ALA A 283 5.94 1.93 -7.06
C ALA A 283 6.78 1.75 -5.80
N VAL A 284 8.09 1.81 -5.99
CA VAL A 284 9.06 1.90 -4.89
C VAL A 284 10.02 3.05 -5.17
N VAL A 285 10.24 3.86 -4.14
CA VAL A 285 11.33 4.83 -4.06
C VAL A 285 12.41 4.23 -3.18
N ALA A 286 13.64 4.07 -3.68
CA ALA A 286 14.72 3.45 -2.94
C ALA A 286 16.01 4.27 -3.01
N SER A 287 16.86 4.20 -1.98
CA SER A 287 18.18 4.79 -1.97
C SER A 287 19.19 3.83 -1.37
N VAL A 288 20.32 3.64 -2.05
CA VAL A 288 21.54 3.02 -1.51
C VAL A 288 22.46 4.09 -0.97
N PHE A 289 23.17 3.79 0.13
CA PHE A 289 24.07 4.71 0.82
C PHE A 289 25.48 4.65 0.24
#